data_58b4db8e5233dc4d82d86ce73810d79d
#
_entry.id   58b4db8e5233dc4d82d86ce73810d79d
#
_cell.length_a   1.000
_cell.length_b   1.000
_cell.length_c   1.000
_cell.angle_alpha   90.00
_cell.angle_beta   90.00
_cell.angle_gamma   90.00
#
_symmetry.space_group_name_H-M   'P 1'
#
loop_
_entity.id
_entity.type
_entity.pdbx_description
1 polymer ?
#
loop_
_entity_poly.entity_id
_entity_poly.type
_entity_poly.pdbx_seq_one_letter_code
_entity_poly.pdbx_strand_id
1 'polypeptide(L)'
;MTDSPNPVSNDLPDAPTEAVPHRSFKSDAEFLAYISMGAAGVRKTVKNLRAQGHEPLVLERGSDDFKLWKTTRIKGWRVPDILCVNDAKRVEVRAKSQFKISGSHSVNRAERHWSYGLAEDDYMAFPICRLTGSRPVDWEASDLIQYVRVADLKAANDAHQTNVTKPKAASQGAEIQVVWPTAIAAEPGVVVEVSDRRVVYKRDSDGRRAFCQLTRRNNIRLHAQVQHAQAVQENQVLASVVPVTREVPMGPDVGADHYIAELSSANERVRFAAAKALSGFPCDNVDEALLARIGDAADHIFVRLEAAASLGRHGRGEGWVFIAQTLRDQFAENRLEACIVLAEVDVDEARAMLMAKLAEQGEHVDVRAGAAWALGEHRHGVAMQSLADAFASAPEAVRVEAARALTKLACMQRVGMVDLFESVTDAARPAVAFALRTGTAATVDELKRAMKSEDMRQWIAYVIGTGESVEEIEKLKTLDPQVYFAATLLWKMLTSGIYDLKEYG
;
A
#
# COMPACT_ATOMS: atom_id res chain seq x y z
N MET A 1 -8.31 -62.29 0.49
CA MET A 1 -7.34 -61.51 1.22
C MET A 1 -7.30 -60.17 0.52
N THR A 2 -8.02 -59.22 1.06
CA THR A 2 -8.23 -57.87 0.52
C THR A 2 -7.47 -56.91 1.41
N ASP A 3 -6.37 -56.39 0.84
CA ASP A 3 -5.60 -55.31 1.51
C ASP A 3 -6.35 -54.00 1.39
N SER A 4 -6.79 -53.46 2.53
CA SER A 4 -7.30 -52.12 2.66
C SER A 4 -6.11 -51.15 2.90
N PRO A 5 -6.05 -50.00 2.25
CA PRO A 5 -5.02 -49.02 2.57
C PRO A 5 -5.32 -48.33 3.92
N ASN A 6 -4.28 -48.23 4.74
CA ASN A 6 -4.26 -47.48 5.99
C ASN A 6 -4.59 -45.98 5.76
N PRO A 7 -5.36 -45.37 6.65
CA PRO A 7 -5.55 -43.93 6.64
C PRO A 7 -4.25 -43.23 7.08
N VAL A 8 -3.79 -42.31 6.26
CA VAL A 8 -2.71 -41.39 6.59
C VAL A 8 -3.18 -40.49 7.73
N SER A 9 -2.57 -40.62 8.90
CA SER A 9 -2.82 -39.71 10.03
C SER A 9 -2.28 -38.31 9.67
N ASN A 10 -3.18 -37.37 9.53
CA ASN A 10 -2.85 -35.94 9.51
C ASN A 10 -2.62 -35.45 10.95
N ASP A 11 -1.52 -35.83 11.55
CA ASP A 11 -1.04 -35.18 12.76
C ASP A 11 -0.34 -33.89 12.33
N LEU A 12 -1.09 -32.77 12.37
CA LEU A 12 -0.51 -31.45 12.38
C LEU A 12 0.31 -31.31 13.67
N PRO A 13 1.56 -30.91 13.63
CA PRO A 13 2.35 -30.72 14.84
C PRO A 13 1.72 -29.60 15.67
N ASP A 14 1.56 -29.87 16.96
CA ASP A 14 1.16 -28.89 17.99
C ASP A 14 1.95 -27.59 17.80
N ALA A 15 1.27 -26.47 17.97
CA ALA A 15 1.85 -25.14 17.89
C ALA A 15 3.10 -25.06 18.79
N PRO A 16 4.26 -24.65 18.29
CA PRO A 16 5.45 -24.53 19.10
C PRO A 16 5.23 -23.46 20.17
N THR A 17 5.25 -23.89 21.42
CA THR A 17 5.20 -23.03 22.62
C THR A 17 6.51 -22.32 22.91
N GLU A 18 7.51 -22.41 22.03
CA GLU A 18 8.75 -21.66 22.16
C GLU A 18 8.76 -20.49 21.17
N ALA A 19 8.88 -19.28 21.73
CA ALA A 19 9.11 -18.07 20.96
C ALA A 19 10.32 -18.26 20.04
N VAL A 20 10.06 -18.44 18.75
CA VAL A 20 11.12 -18.43 17.74
C VAL A 20 11.84 -17.09 17.87
N PRO A 21 13.18 -17.07 18.05
CA PRO A 21 13.91 -15.83 18.21
C PRO A 21 13.62 -14.94 17.00
N HIS A 22 13.00 -13.79 17.24
CA HIS A 22 12.75 -12.77 16.25
C HIS A 22 14.10 -12.42 15.59
N ARG A 23 14.34 -12.93 14.38
CA ARG A 23 15.36 -12.35 13.52
C ARG A 23 15.03 -10.88 13.40
N SER A 24 15.98 -10.02 13.72
CA SER A 24 15.82 -8.56 13.68
C SER A 24 15.39 -8.14 12.28
N PHE A 25 14.09 -8.04 12.06
CA PHE A 25 13.55 -7.33 10.92
C PHE A 25 13.91 -5.85 11.10
N LYS A 26 14.01 -5.13 9.98
CA LYS A 26 14.14 -3.68 9.96
C LYS A 26 13.24 -3.06 11.03
N SER A 27 13.70 -1.99 11.66
CA SER A 27 12.91 -1.30 12.67
C SER A 27 11.52 -0.98 12.12
N ASP A 28 10.53 -0.87 12.98
CA ASP A 28 9.15 -0.57 12.58
C ASP A 28 9.06 0.72 11.78
N ALA A 29 9.89 1.70 12.09
CA ALA A 29 9.98 2.96 11.36
C ALA A 29 10.52 2.77 9.93
N GLU A 30 11.56 1.95 9.73
CA GLU A 30 12.07 1.64 8.39
C GLU A 30 11.04 0.87 7.55
N PHE A 31 10.35 -0.10 8.17
CA PHE A 31 9.30 -0.84 7.49
C PHE A 31 8.15 0.07 7.05
N LEU A 32 7.70 0.96 7.94
CA LEU A 32 6.68 1.97 7.64
C LEU A 32 7.13 2.91 6.52
N ALA A 33 8.39 3.37 6.54
CA ALA A 33 8.93 4.23 5.51
C ALA A 33 8.91 3.58 4.12
N TYR A 34 9.26 2.28 4.02
CA TYR A 34 9.22 1.56 2.75
C TYR A 34 7.81 1.34 2.22
N ILE A 35 6.85 0.99 3.09
CA ILE A 35 5.44 0.85 2.69
C ILE A 35 4.90 2.19 2.21
N SER A 36 5.17 3.27 2.95
CA SER A 36 4.72 4.61 2.61
C SER A 36 5.29 5.11 1.29
N MET A 37 6.58 4.82 1.03
CA MET A 37 7.21 5.10 -0.26
C MET A 37 6.54 4.31 -1.38
N GLY A 38 6.25 3.01 -1.16
CA GLY A 38 5.52 2.17 -2.10
C GLY A 38 4.15 2.76 -2.44
N ALA A 39 3.37 3.10 -1.42
CA ALA A 39 2.03 3.68 -1.58
C ALA A 39 2.06 5.02 -2.34
N ALA A 40 3.02 5.91 -2.02
CA ALA A 40 3.21 7.16 -2.76
C ALA A 40 3.52 6.90 -4.24
N GLY A 41 4.34 5.89 -4.54
CA GLY A 41 4.66 5.46 -5.90
C GLY A 41 3.44 4.93 -6.65
N VAL A 42 2.63 4.08 -6.03
CA VAL A 42 1.40 3.54 -6.66
C VAL A 42 0.43 4.67 -6.98
N ARG A 43 0.11 5.54 -6.01
CA ARG A 43 -0.77 6.70 -6.23
C ARG A 43 -0.31 7.59 -7.38
N LYS A 44 1.00 7.85 -7.44
CA LYS A 44 1.57 8.68 -8.53
C LYS A 44 1.49 7.97 -9.88
N THR A 45 1.76 6.67 -9.93
CA THR A 45 1.67 5.87 -11.15
C THR A 45 0.23 5.81 -11.67
N VAL A 46 -0.76 5.59 -10.79
CA VAL A 46 -2.18 5.67 -11.16
C VAL A 46 -2.52 7.03 -11.80
N LYS A 47 -2.06 8.13 -11.20
CA LYS A 47 -2.28 9.48 -11.72
C LYS A 47 -1.63 9.70 -13.09
N ASN A 48 -0.42 9.17 -13.26
CA ASN A 48 0.32 9.28 -14.51
C ASN A 48 -0.32 8.45 -15.64
N LEU A 49 -0.77 7.21 -15.35
CA LEU A 49 -1.49 6.38 -16.30
C LEU A 49 -2.81 7.00 -16.75
N ARG A 50 -3.57 7.61 -15.80
CA ARG A 50 -4.80 8.36 -16.15
C ARG A 50 -4.50 9.53 -17.09
N ALA A 51 -3.41 10.25 -16.86
CA ALA A 51 -3.01 11.36 -17.74
C ALA A 51 -2.59 10.88 -19.14
N GLN A 52 -2.21 9.63 -19.32
CA GLN A 52 -1.92 8.98 -20.60
C GLN A 52 -3.17 8.41 -21.28
N GLY A 53 -4.35 8.47 -20.66
CA GLY A 53 -5.61 7.95 -21.21
C GLY A 53 -5.97 6.52 -20.77
N HIS A 54 -5.18 5.89 -19.91
CA HIS A 54 -5.53 4.59 -19.34
C HIS A 54 -6.58 4.73 -18.24
N GLU A 55 -7.30 3.64 -17.95
CA GLU A 55 -8.24 3.51 -16.83
C GLU A 55 -7.65 2.58 -15.75
N PRO A 56 -6.73 3.07 -14.91
CA PRO A 56 -6.04 2.24 -13.95
C PRO A 56 -6.92 1.84 -12.76
N LEU A 57 -6.99 0.54 -12.51
CA LEU A 57 -7.59 -0.13 -11.36
C LEU A 57 -6.47 -0.72 -10.49
N VAL A 58 -6.42 -0.37 -9.20
CA VAL A 58 -5.48 -0.97 -8.26
C VAL A 58 -5.92 -2.39 -7.94
N LEU A 59 -5.09 -3.38 -8.28
CA LEU A 59 -5.40 -4.81 -8.08
C LEU A 59 -5.14 -5.24 -6.64
N GLU A 60 -3.98 -4.87 -6.07
CA GLU A 60 -3.67 -5.19 -4.69
C GLU A 60 -4.21 -4.09 -3.76
N ARG A 61 -5.26 -4.42 -3.01
CA ARG A 61 -5.90 -3.49 -2.08
C ARG A 61 -4.93 -2.98 -1.03
N GLY A 62 -4.96 -1.66 -0.83
CA GLY A 62 -4.09 -0.98 0.13
C GLY A 62 -2.64 -0.89 -0.31
N SER A 63 -2.28 -1.21 -1.57
CA SER A 63 -0.94 -0.92 -2.09
C SER A 63 -0.70 0.59 -2.26
N ASP A 64 -1.76 1.37 -2.39
CA ASP A 64 -1.77 2.83 -2.42
C ASP A 64 -1.92 3.49 -1.04
N ASP A 65 -2.02 2.70 0.04
CA ASP A 65 -2.11 3.12 1.44
C ASP A 65 -1.24 2.23 2.36
N PHE A 66 -1.33 2.47 3.69
CA PHE A 66 -0.53 1.74 4.68
C PHE A 66 -1.23 0.46 5.16
N LYS A 67 -0.94 -0.67 4.54
CA LYS A 67 -1.24 -1.98 5.13
C LYS A 67 -0.15 -2.32 6.14
N LEU A 68 -0.37 -2.10 7.43
CA LEU A 68 0.59 -2.48 8.47
C LEU A 68 0.35 -3.88 9.07
N TRP A 69 -0.10 -4.83 8.28
CA TRP A 69 -0.17 -6.21 8.75
C TRP A 69 1.18 -6.89 8.69
N LYS A 70 1.97 -6.73 9.75
CA LYS A 70 3.28 -7.37 9.90
C LYS A 70 3.24 -8.90 9.83
N THR A 71 2.12 -9.48 10.23
CA THR A 71 1.96 -10.92 10.41
C THR A 71 1.30 -11.60 9.22
N THR A 72 0.52 -10.88 8.42
CA THR A 72 -0.24 -11.47 7.34
C THR A 72 0.58 -11.55 6.05
N ARG A 73 1.23 -12.68 5.86
CA ARG A 73 1.71 -13.13 4.56
C ARG A 73 0.53 -13.68 3.76
N ILE A 74 -0.41 -12.81 3.41
CA ILE A 74 -1.75 -13.23 2.99
C ILE A 74 -1.76 -13.89 1.63
N LYS A 75 -0.80 -13.61 0.74
CA LYS A 75 -0.85 -14.19 -0.60
C LYS A 75 0.47 -14.87 -0.93
N GLY A 76 0.45 -16.17 -1.02
CA GLY A 76 1.52 -16.94 -1.67
C GLY A 76 1.64 -16.65 -3.17
N TRP A 77 0.76 -15.82 -3.73
CA TRP A 77 0.76 -15.37 -5.11
C TRP A 77 0.72 -13.84 -5.22
N ARG A 78 1.33 -13.36 -6.25
CA ARG A 78 1.54 -11.96 -6.54
C ARG A 78 0.80 -11.59 -7.82
N VAL A 79 0.10 -10.51 -7.79
CA VAL A 79 -0.48 -9.84 -8.96
C VAL A 79 0.23 -8.52 -9.17
N PRO A 80 0.28 -7.97 -10.38
CA PRO A 80 0.72 -6.59 -10.61
C PRO A 80 -0.11 -5.61 -9.79
N ASP A 81 0.47 -4.46 -9.41
CA ASP A 81 -0.23 -3.47 -8.58
C ASP A 81 -1.45 -2.85 -9.29
N ILE A 82 -1.37 -2.68 -10.62
CA ILE A 82 -2.35 -1.92 -11.41
C ILE A 82 -2.75 -2.71 -12.66
N LEU A 83 -4.05 -2.70 -12.98
CA LEU A 83 -4.63 -3.09 -14.27
C LEU A 83 -5.24 -1.85 -14.93
N CYS A 84 -4.89 -1.56 -16.16
CA CYS A 84 -5.57 -0.57 -17.00
C CYS A 84 -6.78 -1.25 -17.66
N VAL A 85 -7.99 -0.93 -17.20
CA VAL A 85 -9.20 -1.70 -17.54
C VAL A 85 -9.59 -1.52 -19.02
N ASN A 86 -9.30 -0.35 -19.59
CA ASN A 86 -9.67 -0.05 -20.98
C ASN A 86 -8.80 -0.75 -22.04
N ASP A 87 -7.59 -1.21 -21.69
CA ASP A 87 -6.66 -1.82 -22.65
C ASP A 87 -5.91 -3.06 -22.10
N ALA A 88 -6.34 -3.56 -20.95
CA ALA A 88 -5.79 -4.74 -20.26
C ALA A 88 -4.28 -4.68 -19.94
N LYS A 89 -3.64 -3.50 -20.00
CA LYS A 89 -2.23 -3.36 -19.61
C LYS A 89 -2.09 -3.48 -18.09
N ARG A 90 -1.06 -4.22 -17.66
CA ARG A 90 -0.77 -4.42 -16.23
C ARG A 90 0.57 -3.80 -15.88
N VAL A 91 0.61 -3.15 -14.73
CA VAL A 91 1.79 -2.39 -14.27
C VAL A 91 2.13 -2.77 -12.83
N GLU A 92 3.35 -3.26 -12.64
CA GLU A 92 3.96 -3.46 -11.33
C GLU A 92 4.73 -2.22 -10.93
N VAL A 93 4.55 -1.70 -9.72
CA VAL A 93 5.19 -0.47 -9.25
C VAL A 93 6.37 -0.76 -8.34
N ARG A 94 7.50 -0.17 -8.64
CA ARG A 94 8.75 -0.29 -7.88
C ARG A 94 9.26 1.09 -7.47
N ALA A 95 8.63 1.68 -6.47
CA ALA A 95 9.06 2.97 -5.91
C ALA A 95 10.51 2.91 -5.41
N LYS A 96 11.29 3.94 -5.70
CA LYS A 96 12.70 4.06 -5.35
C LYS A 96 12.99 5.48 -4.85
N SER A 97 13.97 5.62 -3.95
CA SER A 97 14.53 6.94 -3.58
C SER A 97 15.53 7.45 -4.61
N GLN A 98 16.13 6.56 -5.40
CA GLN A 98 17.01 6.85 -6.53
C GLN A 98 16.73 5.85 -7.65
N PHE A 99 16.72 6.30 -8.88
CA PHE A 99 16.41 5.43 -10.01
C PHE A 99 17.39 4.27 -10.13
N LYS A 100 16.85 3.06 -10.12
CA LYS A 100 17.60 1.82 -10.31
C LYS A 100 16.64 0.73 -10.77
N ILE A 101 16.92 0.14 -11.92
CA ILE A 101 16.20 -1.05 -12.37
C ILE A 101 16.81 -2.25 -11.65
N SER A 102 16.09 -2.79 -10.68
CA SER A 102 16.56 -3.94 -9.90
C SER A 102 15.39 -4.77 -9.38
N GLY A 103 15.62 -6.07 -9.29
CA GLY A 103 14.68 -7.05 -8.74
C GLY A 103 15.34 -7.96 -7.71
N SER A 104 14.59 -8.39 -6.70
CA SER A 104 15.05 -9.39 -5.73
C SER A 104 14.85 -10.79 -6.28
N HIS A 105 15.78 -11.68 -6.00
CA HIS A 105 15.70 -13.10 -6.33
C HIS A 105 16.09 -13.92 -5.12
N SER A 106 15.20 -14.79 -4.67
CA SER A 106 15.51 -15.76 -3.63
C SER A 106 15.83 -17.10 -4.28
N VAL A 107 16.98 -17.68 -3.95
CA VAL A 107 17.40 -18.99 -4.48
C VAL A 107 16.47 -20.11 -4.00
N ASN A 108 15.85 -19.93 -2.82
CA ASN A 108 15.08 -20.97 -2.15
C ASN A 108 13.55 -20.81 -2.27
N ARG A 109 13.07 -19.72 -2.90
CA ARG A 109 11.64 -19.39 -2.98
C ARG A 109 11.31 -18.80 -4.34
N ALA A 110 10.70 -19.61 -5.21
CA ALA A 110 10.30 -19.19 -6.57
C ALA A 110 9.35 -18.00 -6.54
N GLU A 111 8.44 -17.94 -5.56
CA GLU A 111 7.48 -16.86 -5.36
C GLU A 111 8.12 -15.50 -5.02
N ARG A 112 9.40 -15.49 -4.67
CA ARG A 112 10.19 -14.27 -4.44
C ARG A 112 11.06 -13.87 -5.62
N HIS A 113 10.92 -14.57 -6.76
CA HIS A 113 11.58 -14.15 -7.98
C HIS A 113 11.00 -12.80 -8.45
N TRP A 114 11.86 -11.92 -8.97
CA TRP A 114 11.44 -10.57 -9.37
C TRP A 114 10.31 -10.56 -10.43
N SER A 115 10.28 -11.57 -11.31
CA SER A 115 9.27 -11.72 -12.36
C SER A 115 8.10 -12.64 -11.98
N TYR A 116 8.06 -13.15 -10.73
CA TYR A 116 6.99 -14.03 -10.32
C TYR A 116 5.63 -13.33 -10.39
N GLY A 117 4.67 -13.94 -11.07
CA GLY A 117 3.33 -13.35 -11.26
C GLY A 117 3.25 -12.29 -12.38
N LEU A 118 4.37 -11.98 -13.07
CA LEU A 118 4.40 -11.03 -14.18
C LEU A 118 4.45 -11.74 -15.53
N ALA A 119 3.61 -11.30 -16.46
CA ALA A 119 3.63 -11.70 -17.84
C ALA A 119 4.65 -10.87 -18.65
N GLU A 120 4.92 -11.28 -19.90
CA GLU A 120 5.92 -10.61 -20.74
C GLU A 120 5.46 -9.25 -21.24
N ASP A 121 4.17 -9.05 -21.40
CA ASP A 121 3.55 -7.80 -21.82
C ASP A 121 3.23 -6.84 -20.69
N ASP A 122 3.47 -7.24 -19.43
CA ASP A 122 3.37 -6.36 -18.27
C ASP A 122 4.49 -5.31 -18.27
N TYR A 123 4.26 -4.21 -17.59
CA TYR A 123 5.22 -3.15 -17.39
C TYR A 123 5.64 -3.05 -15.92
N MET A 124 6.88 -2.63 -15.70
CA MET A 124 7.36 -2.20 -14.39
C MET A 124 7.53 -0.69 -14.39
N ALA A 125 6.85 0.00 -13.49
CA ALA A 125 6.96 1.43 -13.25
C ALA A 125 7.96 1.72 -12.14
N PHE A 126 8.82 2.73 -12.33
CA PHE A 126 9.84 3.16 -11.39
C PHE A 126 9.63 4.64 -11.00
N PRO A 127 8.63 4.96 -10.16
CA PRO A 127 8.48 6.29 -9.60
C PRO A 127 9.62 6.58 -8.61
N ILE A 128 10.18 7.79 -8.70
CA ILE A 128 11.18 8.27 -7.76
C ILE A 128 10.51 9.04 -6.65
N CYS A 129 10.72 8.59 -5.41
CA CYS A 129 10.12 9.15 -4.22
C CYS A 129 11.20 9.83 -3.35
N ARG A 130 10.88 11.00 -2.82
CA ARG A 130 11.71 11.74 -1.87
C ARG A 130 10.97 11.89 -0.56
N LEU A 131 11.69 11.80 0.54
CA LEU A 131 11.15 12.14 1.85
C LEU A 131 11.16 13.66 1.98
N THR A 132 9.98 14.26 2.13
CA THR A 132 9.79 15.73 2.17
C THR A 132 9.67 16.28 3.58
N GLY A 133 9.47 15.40 4.58
CA GLY A 133 9.37 15.75 5.99
C GLY A 133 10.18 14.82 6.88
N SER A 134 9.95 14.91 8.18
CA SER A 134 10.65 14.09 9.20
C SER A 134 9.95 12.77 9.52
N ARG A 135 8.67 12.61 9.12
CA ARG A 135 7.90 11.39 9.43
C ARG A 135 8.16 10.30 8.40
N PRO A 136 8.15 9.03 8.78
CA PRO A 136 8.29 7.91 7.85
C PRO A 136 7.25 7.86 6.72
N VAL A 137 6.17 8.65 6.85
CA VAL A 137 5.06 8.71 5.89
C VAL A 137 5.16 9.88 4.90
N ASP A 138 6.10 10.80 5.09
CA ASP A 138 6.21 12.04 4.31
C ASP A 138 6.95 11.80 2.98
N TRP A 139 6.50 10.81 2.21
CA TRP A 139 7.06 10.51 0.90
C TRP A 139 6.23 11.14 -0.22
N GLU A 140 6.91 11.81 -1.13
CA GLU A 140 6.35 12.32 -2.37
C GLU A 140 7.03 11.71 -3.58
N ALA A 141 6.24 11.27 -4.55
CA ALA A 141 6.75 10.78 -5.82
C ALA A 141 6.85 11.92 -6.84
N SER A 142 7.99 11.99 -7.55
CA SER A 142 8.23 12.95 -8.62
C SER A 142 7.30 12.73 -9.82
N ASP A 143 7.20 13.72 -10.70
CA ASP A 143 6.42 13.59 -11.94
C ASP A 143 7.11 12.68 -12.97
N LEU A 144 8.40 12.43 -12.82
CA LEU A 144 9.15 11.54 -13.68
C LEU A 144 8.88 10.08 -13.29
N ILE A 145 8.03 9.41 -14.06
CA ILE A 145 7.88 7.95 -13.98
C ILE A 145 8.47 7.34 -15.24
N GLN A 146 9.22 6.27 -15.07
CA GLN A 146 9.88 5.55 -16.16
C GLN A 146 9.42 4.09 -16.11
N TYR A 147 9.08 3.56 -17.28
CA TYR A 147 8.50 2.23 -17.45
C TYR A 147 9.45 1.33 -18.24
N VAL A 148 9.43 0.05 -17.91
CA VAL A 148 10.18 -0.99 -18.62
C VAL A 148 9.26 -2.19 -18.82
N ARG A 149 9.24 -2.74 -20.02
CA ARG A 149 8.46 -3.95 -20.33
C ARG A 149 9.15 -5.17 -19.71
N VAL A 150 8.35 -6.07 -19.13
CA VAL A 150 8.87 -7.27 -18.46
C VAL A 150 9.59 -8.20 -19.43
N ALA A 151 9.12 -8.32 -20.68
CA ALA A 151 9.82 -9.08 -21.73
C ALA A 151 11.26 -8.60 -21.94
N ASP A 152 11.50 -7.28 -21.98
CA ASP A 152 12.83 -6.71 -22.18
C ASP A 152 13.75 -7.01 -20.99
N LEU A 153 13.19 -6.97 -19.76
CA LEU A 153 13.94 -7.34 -18.55
C LEU A 153 14.35 -8.82 -18.57
N LYS A 154 13.43 -9.72 -18.98
CA LYS A 154 13.71 -11.15 -19.12
C LYS A 154 14.77 -11.39 -20.17
N ALA A 155 14.60 -10.83 -21.37
CA ALA A 155 15.54 -10.99 -22.49
C ALA A 155 16.95 -10.50 -22.13
N ALA A 156 17.09 -9.35 -21.45
CA ALA A 156 18.40 -8.85 -21.02
C ALA A 156 19.01 -9.73 -19.91
N ASN A 157 18.21 -10.31 -19.03
CA ASN A 157 18.67 -11.24 -18.01
C ASN A 157 19.18 -12.55 -18.63
N ASP A 158 18.44 -13.12 -19.58
CA ASP A 158 18.81 -14.36 -20.29
C ASP A 158 20.05 -14.16 -21.18
N ALA A 159 20.22 -12.95 -21.73
CA ALA A 159 21.43 -12.56 -22.46
C ALA A 159 22.61 -12.18 -21.55
N HIS A 160 22.53 -12.44 -20.24
CA HIS A 160 23.55 -12.11 -19.24
C HIS A 160 23.96 -10.62 -19.22
N GLN A 161 23.06 -9.71 -19.58
CA GLN A 161 23.27 -8.27 -19.55
C GLN A 161 22.91 -7.65 -18.18
N THR A 162 22.93 -8.44 -17.11
CA THR A 162 22.60 -8.02 -15.74
C THR A 162 23.79 -8.22 -14.81
N ASN A 163 23.79 -7.44 -13.71
CA ASN A 163 24.72 -7.67 -12.61
C ASN A 163 23.96 -8.35 -11.47
N VAL A 164 24.55 -9.40 -10.94
CA VAL A 164 24.03 -10.11 -9.76
C VAL A 164 24.85 -9.67 -8.54
N THR A 165 24.18 -9.15 -7.54
CA THR A 165 24.81 -8.72 -6.28
C THR A 165 24.31 -9.58 -5.14
N LYS A 166 25.24 -10.07 -4.32
CA LYS A 166 24.90 -10.76 -3.07
C LYS A 166 24.58 -9.74 -1.98
N PRO A 167 23.68 -10.07 -1.04
CA PRO A 167 23.39 -9.18 0.09
C PRO A 167 24.66 -8.95 0.92
N LYS A 168 24.83 -7.71 1.40
CA LYS A 168 26.02 -7.30 2.18
C LYS A 168 26.03 -7.84 3.61
N ALA A 169 24.88 -8.27 4.13
CA ALA A 169 24.76 -8.77 5.50
C ALA A 169 24.02 -10.10 5.55
N ALA A 170 24.48 -11.02 6.38
CA ALA A 170 23.83 -12.32 6.63
C ALA A 170 22.41 -12.17 7.18
N SER A 171 22.08 -11.03 7.81
CA SER A 171 20.74 -10.69 8.31
C SER A 171 19.70 -10.45 7.22
N GLN A 172 20.12 -10.24 5.96
CA GLN A 172 19.22 -10.01 4.82
C GLN A 172 18.76 -11.30 4.12
N GLY A 173 19.15 -12.46 4.63
CA GLY A 173 18.82 -13.77 4.05
C GLY A 173 19.56 -14.05 2.75
N ALA A 174 19.19 -15.14 2.06
CA ALA A 174 19.80 -15.57 0.81
C ALA A 174 19.24 -14.85 -0.42
N GLU A 175 18.81 -13.60 -0.29
CA GLU A 175 18.26 -12.83 -1.41
C GLU A 175 19.38 -12.25 -2.26
N ILE A 176 19.36 -12.58 -3.54
CA ILE A 176 20.25 -12.04 -4.57
C ILE A 176 19.51 -10.86 -5.22
N GLN A 177 20.20 -9.76 -5.48
CA GLN A 177 19.67 -8.67 -6.25
C GLN A 177 20.17 -8.74 -7.70
N VAL A 178 19.25 -8.85 -8.65
CA VAL A 178 19.52 -8.68 -10.08
C VAL A 178 19.36 -7.20 -10.42
N VAL A 179 20.35 -6.64 -11.10
CA VAL A 179 20.41 -5.22 -11.48
C VAL A 179 20.62 -5.13 -12.98
N TRP A 180 19.74 -4.41 -13.66
CA TRP A 180 19.89 -4.03 -15.07
C TRP A 180 20.66 -2.72 -15.12
N PRO A 181 21.89 -2.73 -15.63
CA PRO A 181 22.72 -1.54 -15.67
C PRO A 181 22.06 -0.38 -16.41
N THR A 182 22.03 0.75 -15.75
CA THR A 182 21.49 2.00 -16.28
C THR A 182 22.44 3.15 -15.96
N ALA A 183 22.42 4.19 -16.78
CA ALA A 183 23.02 5.48 -16.50
C ALA A 183 21.91 6.53 -16.47
N ILE A 184 21.93 7.38 -15.46
CA ILE A 184 20.93 8.41 -15.22
C ILE A 184 21.59 9.81 -15.23
N ALA A 185 20.81 10.84 -15.51
CA ALA A 185 21.20 12.21 -15.25
C ALA A 185 21.19 12.47 -13.74
N ALA A 186 22.31 12.93 -13.18
CA ALA A 186 22.43 13.25 -11.75
C ALA A 186 21.69 14.55 -11.38
N GLU A 187 21.47 15.42 -12.37
CA GLU A 187 20.79 16.71 -12.25
C GLU A 187 20.21 17.11 -13.62
N PRO A 188 19.32 18.10 -13.70
CA PRO A 188 18.78 18.59 -14.95
C PRO A 188 19.87 19.13 -15.90
N GLY A 189 19.59 19.05 -17.20
CA GLY A 189 20.50 19.55 -18.21
C GLY A 189 20.05 19.25 -19.63
N VAL A 190 20.96 19.46 -20.61
CA VAL A 190 20.68 19.24 -22.03
C VAL A 190 21.75 18.31 -22.62
N VAL A 191 21.30 17.30 -23.36
CA VAL A 191 22.17 16.35 -24.06
C VAL A 191 22.93 17.07 -25.20
N VAL A 192 24.27 17.01 -25.19
CA VAL A 192 25.12 17.68 -26.14
C VAL A 192 25.88 16.72 -27.07
N GLU A 193 25.93 15.43 -26.75
CA GLU A 193 26.54 14.41 -27.61
C GLU A 193 25.87 13.04 -27.33
N VAL A 194 25.51 12.34 -28.40
CA VAL A 194 25.14 10.93 -28.39
C VAL A 194 25.98 10.22 -29.43
N SER A 195 26.83 9.30 -29.00
CA SER A 195 27.70 8.50 -29.86
C SER A 195 27.65 7.03 -29.49
N ASP A 196 28.26 6.14 -30.28
CA ASP A 196 28.34 4.70 -30.00
C ASP A 196 29.10 4.36 -28.70
N ARG A 197 29.87 5.31 -28.17
CA ARG A 197 30.73 5.11 -26.99
C ARG A 197 30.20 5.75 -25.74
N ARG A 198 29.50 6.91 -25.87
CA ARG A 198 29.06 7.68 -24.71
C ARG A 198 27.87 8.60 -25.02
N VAL A 199 27.15 8.96 -23.94
CA VAL A 199 26.24 10.09 -23.93
C VAL A 199 26.84 11.20 -23.07
N VAL A 200 26.83 12.44 -23.54
CA VAL A 200 27.29 13.61 -22.80
C VAL A 200 26.13 14.59 -22.66
N TYR A 201 25.91 15.11 -21.46
CA TYR A 201 24.95 16.20 -21.23
C TYR A 201 25.61 17.35 -20.47
N LYS A 202 25.15 18.58 -20.74
CA LYS A 202 25.55 19.80 -20.05
C LYS A 202 24.58 20.05 -18.92
N ARG A 203 25.08 20.16 -17.70
CA ARG A 203 24.29 20.41 -16.49
C ARG A 203 23.80 21.86 -16.45
N ASP A 204 22.59 22.08 -15.96
CA ASP A 204 22.00 23.42 -15.84
C ASP A 204 22.60 24.18 -14.67
N SER A 205 23.03 23.51 -13.61
CA SER A 205 23.52 24.11 -12.37
C SER A 205 24.84 24.87 -12.53
N ASP A 206 25.82 24.29 -13.26
CA ASP A 206 27.18 24.83 -13.38
C ASP A 206 27.71 24.88 -14.82
N GLY A 207 26.88 24.46 -15.79
CA GLY A 207 27.26 24.43 -17.23
C GLY A 207 28.32 23.39 -17.58
N ARG A 208 28.78 22.58 -16.64
CA ARG A 208 29.78 21.54 -16.89
C ARG A 208 29.19 20.35 -17.62
N ARG A 209 30.06 19.65 -18.35
CA ARG A 209 29.69 18.43 -19.07
C ARG A 209 29.83 17.21 -18.15
N ALA A 210 28.78 16.40 -18.06
CA ALA A 210 28.81 15.07 -17.47
C ALA A 210 28.60 14.03 -18.57
N PHE A 211 29.17 12.85 -18.42
CA PHE A 211 29.05 11.80 -19.43
C PHE A 211 28.83 10.42 -18.82
N CYS A 212 28.20 9.52 -19.56
CA CYS A 212 28.15 8.11 -19.27
C CYS A 212 28.75 7.30 -20.43
N GLN A 213 29.61 6.33 -20.12
CA GLN A 213 30.11 5.35 -21.07
C GLN A 213 29.06 4.31 -21.37
N LEU A 214 28.88 3.94 -22.65
CA LEU A 214 27.90 2.92 -23.06
C LEU A 214 28.42 1.48 -22.91
N THR A 215 29.73 1.27 -22.85
CA THR A 215 30.31 -0.03 -22.54
C THR A 215 30.68 -0.08 -21.07
N ARG A 216 30.19 -1.11 -20.36
CA ARG A 216 30.49 -1.39 -18.95
C ARG A 216 31.44 -2.59 -18.83
N ARG A 217 31.86 -2.88 -17.59
CA ARG A 217 32.62 -4.12 -17.30
C ARG A 217 31.81 -5.35 -17.72
N ASN A 218 32.47 -6.46 -18.02
CA ASN A 218 31.88 -7.72 -18.47
C ASN A 218 31.14 -7.63 -19.82
N ASN A 219 31.55 -6.74 -20.73
CA ASN A 219 30.97 -6.54 -22.05
C ASN A 219 29.47 -6.14 -22.03
N ILE A 220 28.98 -5.65 -20.91
CA ILE A 220 27.61 -5.12 -20.84
C ILE A 220 27.56 -3.81 -21.65
N ARG A 221 26.68 -3.78 -22.64
CA ARG A 221 26.47 -2.60 -23.49
C ARG A 221 25.16 -1.91 -23.16
N LEU A 222 25.26 -0.63 -22.82
CA LEU A 222 24.09 0.23 -22.68
C LEU A 222 23.71 0.82 -24.04
N HIS A 223 22.40 1.03 -24.23
CA HIS A 223 21.84 1.72 -25.39
C HIS A 223 21.37 3.11 -24.95
N ALA A 224 21.75 4.15 -25.74
CA ALA A 224 21.30 5.51 -25.45
C ALA A 224 19.75 5.58 -25.52
N GLN A 225 19.16 6.22 -24.52
CA GLN A 225 17.71 6.42 -24.39
C GLN A 225 17.31 7.89 -24.62
N VAL A 226 18.26 8.73 -25.01
CA VAL A 226 18.10 10.15 -25.22
C VAL A 226 18.69 10.58 -26.57
N GLN A 227 18.25 11.74 -27.07
CA GLN A 227 18.70 12.30 -28.32
C GLN A 227 19.50 13.57 -28.07
N HIS A 228 20.29 14.00 -29.10
CA HIS A 228 20.98 15.28 -29.07
C HIS A 228 19.98 16.44 -28.90
N ALA A 229 20.39 17.46 -28.12
CA ALA A 229 19.59 18.63 -27.75
C ALA A 229 18.34 18.32 -26.87
N GLN A 230 18.14 17.07 -26.43
CA GLN A 230 17.07 16.74 -25.54
C GLN A 230 17.36 17.28 -24.13
N ALA A 231 16.37 17.95 -23.51
CA ALA A 231 16.40 18.31 -22.11
C ALA A 231 16.19 17.04 -21.26
N VAL A 232 16.97 16.90 -20.19
CA VAL A 232 16.89 15.77 -19.26
C VAL A 232 16.67 16.27 -17.83
N GLN A 233 15.92 15.49 -17.08
CA GLN A 233 15.63 15.76 -15.66
C GLN A 233 16.55 14.91 -14.77
N GLU A 234 16.68 15.29 -13.51
CA GLU A 234 17.33 14.46 -12.51
C GLU A 234 16.67 13.07 -12.44
N ASN A 235 17.47 12.01 -12.31
CA ASN A 235 17.05 10.61 -12.34
C ASN A 235 16.48 10.11 -13.70
N GLN A 236 16.48 10.92 -14.74
CA GLN A 236 16.10 10.43 -16.08
C GLN A 236 17.17 9.51 -16.64
N VAL A 237 16.75 8.39 -17.23
CA VAL A 237 17.66 7.43 -17.88
C VAL A 237 18.26 8.06 -19.13
N LEU A 238 19.59 8.05 -19.19
CA LEU A 238 20.40 8.46 -20.35
C LEU A 238 20.73 7.26 -21.23
N ALA A 239 21.03 6.13 -20.61
CA ALA A 239 21.33 4.86 -21.29
C ALA A 239 21.00 3.67 -20.39
N SER A 240 20.58 2.56 -21.00
CA SER A 240 20.20 1.33 -20.29
C SER A 240 20.46 0.10 -21.16
N VAL A 241 20.55 -1.08 -20.55
CA VAL A 241 20.57 -2.38 -21.24
C VAL A 241 19.19 -2.76 -21.79
N VAL A 242 18.12 -2.13 -21.30
CA VAL A 242 16.73 -2.36 -21.71
C VAL A 242 16.11 -1.05 -22.17
N PRO A 243 15.13 -1.07 -23.08
CA PRO A 243 14.34 0.12 -23.42
C PRO A 243 13.63 0.66 -22.17
N VAL A 244 13.67 1.99 -22.01
CA VAL A 244 12.98 2.70 -20.93
C VAL A 244 12.11 3.79 -21.55
N THR A 245 10.81 3.76 -21.22
CA THR A 245 9.83 4.72 -21.77
C THR A 245 9.25 5.60 -20.65
N ARG A 246 8.65 6.70 -21.01
CA ARG A 246 7.89 7.56 -20.09
C ARG A 246 6.39 7.27 -20.14
N GLU A 247 5.98 6.51 -21.12
CA GLU A 247 4.58 6.18 -21.39
C GLU A 247 4.45 4.67 -21.53
N VAL A 248 3.30 4.15 -21.12
CA VAL A 248 2.86 2.80 -21.45
C VAL A 248 2.08 2.91 -22.76
N PRO A 249 2.49 2.21 -23.83
CA PRO A 249 1.74 2.28 -25.08
C PRO A 249 0.30 1.80 -24.88
N MET A 250 -0.67 2.60 -25.37
CA MET A 250 -2.08 2.18 -25.39
C MET A 250 -2.25 0.91 -26.19
N GLY A 251 -2.94 -0.05 -25.61
CA GLY A 251 -3.42 -1.24 -26.30
C GLY A 251 -4.71 -0.97 -27.09
N PRO A 252 -5.25 -1.99 -27.76
CA PRO A 252 -6.62 -1.93 -28.28
C PRO A 252 -7.60 -1.83 -27.12
N ASP A 253 -8.68 -1.06 -27.30
CA ASP A 253 -9.77 -1.01 -26.31
C ASP A 253 -10.36 -2.40 -26.09
N VAL A 254 -10.54 -2.75 -24.82
CA VAL A 254 -11.18 -3.99 -24.40
C VAL A 254 -12.41 -3.68 -23.56
N GLY A 255 -13.43 -4.53 -23.66
CA GLY A 255 -14.68 -4.43 -22.92
C GLY A 255 -14.92 -5.62 -22.00
N ALA A 256 -16.15 -5.73 -21.52
CA ALA A 256 -16.59 -6.81 -20.64
C ALA A 256 -16.29 -8.20 -21.18
N ASP A 257 -16.49 -8.44 -22.49
CA ASP A 257 -16.30 -9.74 -23.13
C ASP A 257 -14.85 -10.25 -23.01
N HIS A 258 -13.88 -9.35 -23.06
CA HIS A 258 -12.47 -9.69 -22.82
C HIS A 258 -12.29 -10.28 -21.42
N TYR A 259 -12.80 -9.62 -20.39
CA TYR A 259 -12.66 -10.08 -19.01
C TYR A 259 -13.53 -11.28 -18.68
N ILE A 260 -14.69 -11.43 -19.31
CA ILE A 260 -15.50 -12.67 -19.23
C ILE A 260 -14.69 -13.85 -19.77
N ALA A 261 -14.01 -13.68 -20.91
CA ALA A 261 -13.13 -14.73 -21.45
C ALA A 261 -11.95 -15.04 -20.51
N GLU A 262 -11.34 -14.01 -19.89
CA GLU A 262 -10.24 -14.17 -18.94
C GLU A 262 -10.66 -14.88 -17.64
N LEU A 263 -11.94 -14.86 -17.25
CA LEU A 263 -12.45 -15.67 -16.12
C LEU A 263 -12.27 -17.18 -16.34
N SER A 264 -12.06 -17.63 -17.58
CA SER A 264 -11.77 -19.03 -17.93
C SER A 264 -10.28 -19.33 -18.08
N SER A 265 -9.38 -18.37 -17.78
CA SER A 265 -7.93 -18.57 -17.85
C SER A 265 -7.47 -19.67 -16.91
N ALA A 266 -6.48 -20.47 -17.33
CA ALA A 266 -5.81 -21.43 -16.46
C ALA A 266 -5.05 -20.75 -15.29
N ASN A 267 -4.67 -19.46 -15.47
CA ASN A 267 -3.95 -18.68 -14.47
C ASN A 267 -4.93 -17.97 -13.52
N GLU A 268 -4.93 -18.37 -12.26
CA GLU A 268 -5.78 -17.80 -11.20
C GLU A 268 -5.60 -16.28 -11.01
N ARG A 269 -4.39 -15.75 -11.28
CA ARG A 269 -4.12 -14.31 -11.18
C ARG A 269 -4.81 -13.51 -12.27
N VAL A 270 -4.90 -14.09 -13.47
CA VAL A 270 -5.65 -13.51 -14.58
C VAL A 270 -7.14 -13.53 -14.25
N ARG A 271 -7.66 -14.65 -13.74
CA ARG A 271 -9.06 -14.74 -13.31
C ARG A 271 -9.40 -13.74 -12.19
N PHE A 272 -8.48 -13.55 -11.22
CA PHE A 272 -8.63 -12.56 -10.15
C PHE A 272 -8.73 -11.13 -10.71
N ALA A 273 -7.80 -10.76 -11.61
CA ALA A 273 -7.79 -9.43 -12.22
C ALA A 273 -9.05 -9.18 -13.06
N ALA A 274 -9.48 -10.19 -13.81
CA ALA A 274 -10.70 -10.15 -14.60
C ALA A 274 -11.95 -10.00 -13.73
N ALA A 275 -12.08 -10.79 -12.65
CA ALA A 275 -13.20 -10.69 -11.71
C ALA A 275 -13.29 -9.28 -11.11
N LYS A 276 -12.13 -8.67 -10.78
CA LYS A 276 -12.09 -7.31 -10.26
C LYS A 276 -12.43 -6.25 -11.31
N ALA A 277 -11.91 -6.40 -12.54
CA ALA A 277 -12.20 -5.48 -13.64
C ALA A 277 -13.69 -5.45 -13.99
N LEU A 278 -14.35 -6.61 -13.95
CA LEU A 278 -15.78 -6.75 -14.25
C LEU A 278 -16.68 -5.97 -13.30
N SER A 279 -16.19 -5.53 -12.14
CA SER A 279 -16.94 -4.62 -11.25
C SER A 279 -17.36 -3.31 -11.92
N GLY A 280 -16.69 -2.89 -12.99
CA GLY A 280 -17.01 -1.69 -13.77
C GLY A 280 -18.03 -1.92 -14.89
N PHE A 281 -18.50 -3.16 -15.10
CA PHE A 281 -19.38 -3.52 -16.23
C PHE A 281 -20.69 -4.18 -15.77
N PRO A 282 -21.62 -3.45 -15.11
CA PRO A 282 -22.86 -4.03 -14.60
C PRO A 282 -23.81 -4.38 -15.76
N CYS A 283 -23.91 -5.67 -16.12
CA CYS A 283 -24.85 -6.21 -17.09
C CYS A 283 -25.07 -7.72 -16.86
N ASP A 284 -26.18 -8.26 -17.37
CA ASP A 284 -26.62 -9.63 -17.04
C ASP A 284 -25.61 -10.71 -17.42
N ASN A 285 -24.98 -10.63 -18.59
CA ASN A 285 -23.96 -11.61 -19.01
C ASN A 285 -22.70 -11.59 -18.12
N VAL A 286 -22.32 -10.42 -17.61
CA VAL A 286 -21.23 -10.29 -16.63
C VAL A 286 -21.63 -10.92 -15.30
N ASP A 287 -22.84 -10.61 -14.82
CA ASP A 287 -23.36 -11.16 -13.57
C ASP A 287 -23.45 -12.70 -13.63
N GLU A 288 -23.91 -13.27 -14.74
CA GLU A 288 -23.94 -14.71 -14.96
C GLU A 288 -22.53 -15.32 -14.92
N ALA A 289 -21.54 -14.69 -15.56
CA ALA A 289 -20.16 -15.16 -15.56
C ALA A 289 -19.52 -15.08 -14.14
N LEU A 290 -19.80 -14.01 -13.40
CA LEU A 290 -19.34 -13.85 -12.01
C LEU A 290 -20.02 -14.87 -11.09
N LEU A 291 -21.33 -15.13 -11.24
CA LEU A 291 -22.06 -16.16 -10.50
C LEU A 291 -21.49 -17.55 -10.74
N ALA A 292 -21.17 -17.88 -11.99
CA ALA A 292 -20.49 -19.13 -12.31
C ALA A 292 -19.13 -19.26 -11.59
N ARG A 293 -18.37 -18.16 -11.46
CA ARG A 293 -17.09 -18.14 -10.71
C ARG A 293 -17.29 -18.38 -9.22
N ILE A 294 -18.27 -17.74 -8.60
CA ILE A 294 -18.61 -18.00 -7.19
C ILE A 294 -18.96 -19.47 -6.97
N GLY A 295 -19.72 -20.06 -7.89
CA GLY A 295 -20.18 -21.45 -7.83
C GLY A 295 -19.07 -22.49 -8.02
N ASP A 296 -17.95 -22.14 -8.63
CA ASP A 296 -16.84 -23.05 -8.89
C ASP A 296 -16.00 -23.29 -7.64
N ALA A 297 -16.32 -24.34 -6.87
CA ALA A 297 -15.63 -24.68 -5.64
C ALA A 297 -14.14 -25.07 -5.85
N ALA A 298 -13.74 -25.41 -7.08
CA ALA A 298 -12.35 -25.72 -7.41
C ALA A 298 -11.49 -24.48 -7.66
N ASP A 299 -12.13 -23.33 -7.89
CA ASP A 299 -11.39 -22.07 -8.07
C ASP A 299 -10.86 -21.52 -6.77
N HIS A 300 -9.79 -20.72 -6.87
CA HIS A 300 -9.14 -20.11 -5.73
C HIS A 300 -10.11 -19.15 -5.00
N ILE A 301 -10.16 -19.24 -3.67
CA ILE A 301 -11.10 -18.46 -2.84
C ILE A 301 -11.01 -16.96 -3.11
N PHE A 302 -9.83 -16.42 -3.40
CA PHE A 302 -9.64 -15.00 -3.67
C PHE A 302 -10.26 -14.55 -5.00
N VAL A 303 -10.25 -15.41 -6.02
CA VAL A 303 -10.96 -15.16 -7.28
C VAL A 303 -12.47 -15.13 -7.04
N ARG A 304 -12.98 -16.09 -6.29
CA ARG A 304 -14.40 -16.18 -5.93
C ARG A 304 -14.86 -14.98 -5.08
N LEU A 305 -14.04 -14.52 -4.15
CA LEU A 305 -14.33 -13.33 -3.35
C LEU A 305 -14.36 -12.05 -4.20
N GLU A 306 -13.45 -11.90 -5.17
CA GLU A 306 -13.51 -10.78 -6.10
C GLU A 306 -14.76 -10.80 -6.98
N ALA A 307 -15.13 -11.96 -7.47
CA ALA A 307 -16.38 -12.13 -8.23
C ALA A 307 -17.60 -11.78 -7.36
N ALA A 308 -17.60 -12.19 -6.09
CA ALA A 308 -18.67 -11.86 -5.14
C ALA A 308 -18.73 -10.35 -4.83
N ALA A 309 -17.58 -9.70 -4.68
CA ALA A 309 -17.52 -8.24 -4.47
C ALA A 309 -18.03 -7.47 -5.69
N SER A 310 -17.69 -7.92 -6.90
CA SER A 310 -18.17 -7.31 -8.13
C SER A 310 -19.68 -7.45 -8.26
N LEU A 311 -20.24 -8.62 -7.98
CA LEU A 311 -21.69 -8.83 -7.90
C LEU A 311 -22.35 -7.95 -6.83
N GLY A 312 -21.74 -7.82 -5.66
CA GLY A 312 -22.24 -6.93 -4.61
C GLY A 312 -22.31 -5.47 -5.08
N ARG A 313 -21.32 -4.98 -5.83
CA ARG A 313 -21.33 -3.63 -6.45
C ARG A 313 -22.41 -3.50 -7.52
N HIS A 314 -22.75 -4.58 -8.23
CA HIS A 314 -23.86 -4.61 -9.18
C HIS A 314 -25.22 -4.73 -8.50
N GLY A 315 -25.28 -4.76 -7.15
CA GLY A 315 -26.52 -4.91 -6.39
C GLY A 315 -27.07 -6.33 -6.33
N ARG A 316 -26.27 -7.36 -6.65
CA ARG A 316 -26.67 -8.76 -6.61
C ARG A 316 -26.45 -9.34 -5.20
N GLY A 317 -27.52 -9.82 -4.58
CA GLY A 317 -27.53 -10.36 -3.22
C GLY A 317 -26.67 -11.61 -3.04
N GLU A 318 -26.49 -12.40 -4.09
CA GLU A 318 -25.67 -13.62 -4.11
C GLU A 318 -24.21 -13.34 -3.73
N GLY A 319 -23.67 -12.18 -4.15
CA GLY A 319 -22.35 -11.73 -3.76
C GLY A 319 -22.22 -11.56 -2.24
N TRP A 320 -23.20 -10.92 -1.62
CA TRP A 320 -23.24 -10.72 -0.16
C TRP A 320 -23.37 -12.04 0.61
N VAL A 321 -24.19 -12.97 0.12
CA VAL A 321 -24.33 -14.28 0.73
C VAL A 321 -23.00 -15.02 0.74
N PHE A 322 -22.27 -15.01 -0.37
CA PHE A 322 -20.96 -15.68 -0.48
C PHE A 322 -19.92 -15.04 0.45
N ILE A 323 -19.83 -13.70 0.49
CA ILE A 323 -18.90 -12.99 1.40
C ILE A 323 -19.23 -13.29 2.87
N ALA A 324 -20.51 -13.27 3.24
CA ALA A 324 -20.96 -13.60 4.60
C ALA A 324 -20.63 -15.04 5.01
N GLN A 325 -20.69 -15.99 4.08
CA GLN A 325 -20.25 -17.37 4.30
C GLN A 325 -18.74 -17.43 4.50
N THR A 326 -17.96 -16.73 3.66
CA THR A 326 -16.50 -16.70 3.75
C THR A 326 -16.00 -16.01 5.03
N LEU A 327 -16.72 -15.03 5.58
CA LEU A 327 -16.43 -14.45 6.90
C LEU A 327 -16.57 -15.46 8.05
N ARG A 328 -17.13 -16.66 7.80
CA ARG A 328 -17.24 -17.78 8.75
C ARG A 328 -16.40 -19.00 8.36
N ASP A 329 -15.53 -18.84 7.35
CA ASP A 329 -14.63 -19.90 6.90
C ASP A 329 -13.73 -20.39 8.04
N GLN A 330 -13.34 -21.67 8.01
CA GLN A 330 -12.44 -22.25 9.00
C GLN A 330 -11.04 -21.62 8.98
N PHE A 331 -10.57 -21.12 7.84
CA PHE A 331 -9.25 -20.50 7.67
C PHE A 331 -9.32 -18.99 7.91
N ALA A 332 -8.49 -18.50 8.84
CA ALA A 332 -8.42 -17.07 9.16
C ALA A 332 -8.01 -16.21 7.94
N GLU A 333 -7.18 -16.75 7.07
CA GLU A 333 -6.75 -16.10 5.83
C GLU A 333 -7.93 -15.79 4.91
N ASN A 334 -8.88 -16.72 4.76
CA ASN A 334 -10.08 -16.51 3.95
C ASN A 334 -10.99 -15.46 4.56
N ARG A 335 -11.19 -15.52 5.90
CA ARG A 335 -11.99 -14.52 6.62
C ARG A 335 -11.38 -13.12 6.54
N LEU A 336 -10.05 -13.03 6.63
CA LEU A 336 -9.33 -11.76 6.47
C LEU A 336 -9.48 -11.20 5.06
N GLU A 337 -9.32 -12.05 4.03
CA GLU A 337 -9.50 -11.60 2.64
C GLU A 337 -10.94 -11.12 2.40
N ALA A 338 -11.94 -11.77 3.01
CA ALA A 338 -13.32 -11.27 2.95
C ALA A 338 -13.46 -9.86 3.57
N CYS A 339 -12.79 -9.57 4.70
CA CYS A 339 -12.75 -8.21 5.25
C CYS A 339 -12.07 -7.22 4.30
N ILE A 340 -10.96 -7.63 3.66
CA ILE A 340 -10.22 -6.81 2.71
C ILE A 340 -11.06 -6.48 1.47
N VAL A 341 -11.80 -7.46 0.97
CA VAL A 341 -12.72 -7.29 -0.17
C VAL A 341 -13.82 -6.29 0.17
N LEU A 342 -14.40 -6.40 1.37
CA LEU A 342 -15.43 -5.48 1.84
C LEU A 342 -14.95 -4.03 1.95
N ALA A 343 -13.66 -3.78 2.15
CA ALA A 343 -13.12 -2.42 2.24
C ALA A 343 -13.37 -1.56 0.98
N GLU A 344 -13.54 -2.17 -0.17
CA GLU A 344 -13.80 -1.46 -1.44
C GLU A 344 -15.28 -1.32 -1.77
N VAL A 345 -16.17 -1.86 -0.95
CA VAL A 345 -17.62 -1.83 -1.20
C VAL A 345 -18.30 -1.05 -0.10
N ASP A 346 -18.38 0.28 -0.29
CA ASP A 346 -18.90 1.22 0.72
C ASP A 346 -20.44 1.25 0.74
N VAL A 347 -21.03 0.18 1.25
CA VAL A 347 -22.48 0.04 1.46
C VAL A 347 -22.80 -0.40 2.90
N ASP A 348 -24.05 -0.24 3.32
CA ASP A 348 -24.46 -0.54 4.70
C ASP A 348 -24.25 -2.01 5.08
N GLU A 349 -24.50 -2.93 4.16
CA GLU A 349 -24.30 -4.37 4.36
C GLU A 349 -22.83 -4.70 4.66
N ALA A 350 -21.91 -4.12 3.89
CA ALA A 350 -20.48 -4.32 4.10
C ALA A 350 -20.04 -3.77 5.47
N ARG A 351 -20.49 -2.56 5.83
CA ARG A 351 -20.18 -1.95 7.13
C ARG A 351 -20.72 -2.79 8.29
N ALA A 352 -21.95 -3.28 8.18
CA ALA A 352 -22.56 -4.14 9.21
C ALA A 352 -21.76 -5.43 9.42
N MET A 353 -21.34 -6.10 8.33
CA MET A 353 -20.51 -7.31 8.39
C MET A 353 -19.16 -7.03 9.05
N LEU A 354 -18.50 -5.92 8.68
CA LEU A 354 -17.20 -5.54 9.23
C LEU A 354 -17.30 -5.16 10.72
N MET A 355 -18.33 -4.41 11.14
CA MET A 355 -18.55 -4.07 12.55
C MET A 355 -18.82 -5.32 13.39
N ALA A 356 -19.61 -6.26 12.88
CA ALA A 356 -19.87 -7.54 13.56
C ALA A 356 -18.55 -8.33 13.73
N LYS A 357 -17.73 -8.40 12.67
CA LYS A 357 -16.45 -9.14 12.71
C LYS A 357 -15.44 -8.45 13.65
N LEU A 358 -15.39 -7.12 13.70
CA LEU A 358 -14.56 -6.36 14.63
C LEU A 358 -14.94 -6.64 16.11
N ALA A 359 -16.22 -6.75 16.39
CA ALA A 359 -16.73 -6.97 17.74
C ALA A 359 -16.55 -8.41 18.25
N GLU A 360 -16.31 -9.39 17.38
CA GLU A 360 -16.18 -10.81 17.72
C GLU A 360 -14.89 -11.09 18.49
N GLN A 361 -14.96 -11.20 19.81
CA GLN A 361 -13.78 -11.32 20.69
C GLN A 361 -12.98 -12.61 20.48
N GLY A 362 -13.64 -13.70 20.04
CA GLY A 362 -12.99 -14.99 19.76
C GLY A 362 -12.35 -15.08 18.36
N GLU A 363 -12.50 -14.04 17.54
CA GLU A 363 -11.95 -14.02 16.18
C GLU A 363 -10.43 -13.79 16.18
N HIS A 364 -9.77 -14.31 15.14
CA HIS A 364 -8.32 -14.13 14.94
C HIS A 364 -7.94 -12.65 14.90
N VAL A 365 -6.84 -12.29 15.56
CA VAL A 365 -6.43 -10.90 15.73
C VAL A 365 -6.25 -10.16 14.40
N ASP A 366 -5.70 -10.83 13.37
CA ASP A 366 -5.49 -10.22 12.05
C ASP A 366 -6.80 -9.98 11.30
N VAL A 367 -7.80 -10.84 11.48
CA VAL A 367 -9.13 -10.67 10.88
C VAL A 367 -9.83 -9.46 11.51
N ARG A 368 -9.76 -9.32 12.82
CA ARG A 368 -10.30 -8.13 13.52
C ARG A 368 -9.58 -6.85 13.13
N ALA A 369 -8.25 -6.89 13.02
CA ALA A 369 -7.46 -5.76 12.53
C ALA A 369 -7.81 -5.39 11.09
N GLY A 370 -8.00 -6.40 10.21
CA GLY A 370 -8.47 -6.22 8.85
C GLY A 370 -9.86 -5.58 8.77
N ALA A 371 -10.78 -5.98 9.64
CA ALA A 371 -12.11 -5.38 9.74
C ALA A 371 -12.04 -3.91 10.20
N ALA A 372 -11.19 -3.58 11.19
CA ALA A 372 -10.96 -2.20 11.64
C ALA A 372 -10.39 -1.34 10.50
N TRP A 373 -9.39 -1.83 9.79
CA TRP A 373 -8.82 -1.16 8.63
C TRP A 373 -9.88 -0.89 7.55
N ALA A 374 -10.66 -1.93 7.19
CA ALA A 374 -11.69 -1.84 6.16
C ALA A 374 -12.76 -0.78 6.48
N LEU A 375 -13.17 -0.69 7.75
CA LEU A 375 -14.09 0.34 8.22
C LEU A 375 -13.51 1.76 8.06
N GLY A 376 -12.20 1.91 8.21
CA GLY A 376 -11.51 3.18 7.93
C GLY A 376 -11.50 3.57 6.45
N GLU A 377 -11.53 2.60 5.53
CA GLU A 377 -11.59 2.84 4.09
C GLU A 377 -12.96 3.36 3.64
N HIS A 378 -14.05 2.93 4.30
CA HIS A 378 -15.41 3.38 3.99
C HIS A 378 -15.68 4.86 4.31
N ARG A 379 -14.84 5.49 5.12
CA ARG A 379 -14.94 6.92 5.48
C ARG A 379 -16.33 7.35 6.01
N HIS A 380 -17.07 6.41 6.61
CA HIS A 380 -18.44 6.63 7.09
C HIS A 380 -18.49 6.63 8.63
N GLY A 381 -19.09 7.66 9.21
CA GLY A 381 -19.09 7.90 10.66
C GLY A 381 -19.77 6.83 11.52
N VAL A 382 -20.64 5.99 10.95
CA VAL A 382 -21.39 4.94 11.69
C VAL A 382 -20.44 3.96 12.41
N ALA A 383 -19.23 3.76 11.92
CA ALA A 383 -18.26 2.84 12.49
C ALA A 383 -17.44 3.44 13.65
N MET A 384 -17.52 4.74 13.92
CA MET A 384 -16.65 5.41 14.89
C MET A 384 -16.76 4.82 16.30
N GLN A 385 -17.97 4.56 16.78
CA GLN A 385 -18.17 3.97 18.10
C GLN A 385 -17.58 2.56 18.20
N SER A 386 -17.85 1.70 17.21
CA SER A 386 -17.31 0.32 17.17
C SER A 386 -15.78 0.29 17.15
N LEU A 387 -15.16 1.24 16.45
CA LEU A 387 -13.70 1.39 16.41
C LEU A 387 -13.15 1.87 17.76
N ALA A 388 -13.83 2.82 18.42
CA ALA A 388 -13.45 3.28 19.76
C ALA A 388 -13.54 2.15 20.79
N ASP A 389 -14.61 1.35 20.77
CA ASP A 389 -14.80 0.20 21.64
C ASP A 389 -13.74 -0.89 21.41
N ALA A 390 -13.41 -1.16 20.15
CA ALA A 390 -12.33 -2.06 19.81
C ALA A 390 -10.96 -1.54 20.30
N PHE A 391 -10.68 -0.25 20.19
CA PHE A 391 -9.47 0.32 20.76
C PHE A 391 -9.39 0.12 22.27
N ALA A 392 -10.50 0.28 22.99
CA ALA A 392 -10.54 0.17 24.45
C ALA A 392 -10.21 -1.22 24.96
N SER A 393 -10.57 -2.29 24.23
CA SER A 393 -10.63 -3.66 24.78
C SER A 393 -9.89 -4.73 23.96
N ALA A 394 -9.40 -4.41 22.76
CA ALA A 394 -8.84 -5.40 21.86
C ALA A 394 -7.31 -5.58 22.02
N PRO A 395 -6.72 -6.63 21.44
CA PRO A 395 -5.27 -6.80 21.31
C PRO A 395 -4.61 -5.64 20.56
N GLU A 396 -3.30 -5.41 20.78
CA GLU A 396 -2.55 -4.27 20.28
C GLU A 396 -2.70 -4.04 18.76
N ALA A 397 -2.60 -5.09 17.93
CA ALA A 397 -2.73 -4.97 16.48
C ALA A 397 -4.09 -4.41 16.05
N VAL A 398 -5.17 -4.83 16.72
CA VAL A 398 -6.53 -4.31 16.46
C VAL A 398 -6.64 -2.85 16.93
N ARG A 399 -6.08 -2.52 18.10
CA ARG A 399 -6.08 -1.16 18.65
C ARG A 399 -5.37 -0.18 17.69
N VAL A 400 -4.23 -0.58 17.14
CA VAL A 400 -3.49 0.24 16.16
C VAL A 400 -4.34 0.52 14.93
N GLU A 401 -4.97 -0.51 14.34
CA GLU A 401 -5.80 -0.30 13.14
C GLU A 401 -7.08 0.48 13.45
N ALA A 402 -7.69 0.27 14.61
CA ALA A 402 -8.84 1.05 15.06
C ALA A 402 -8.49 2.55 15.21
N ALA A 403 -7.36 2.88 15.84
CA ALA A 403 -6.89 4.27 15.96
C ALA A 403 -6.60 4.91 14.60
N ARG A 404 -6.04 4.15 13.66
CA ARG A 404 -5.77 4.62 12.29
C ARG A 404 -7.06 4.86 11.52
N ALA A 405 -8.03 3.94 11.64
CA ALA A 405 -9.35 4.09 11.05
C ALA A 405 -10.06 5.34 11.60
N LEU A 406 -10.06 5.54 12.92
CA LEU A 406 -10.60 6.76 13.54
C LEU A 406 -9.93 8.03 13.01
N THR A 407 -8.62 8.01 12.79
CA THR A 407 -7.90 9.17 12.20
C THR A 407 -8.38 9.48 10.78
N LYS A 408 -8.59 8.45 9.94
CA LYS A 408 -9.15 8.64 8.60
C LYS A 408 -10.56 9.20 8.65
N LEU A 409 -11.38 8.70 9.56
CA LEU A 409 -12.76 9.17 9.75
C LEU A 409 -12.79 10.60 10.30
N ALA A 410 -11.87 10.99 11.16
CA ALA A 410 -11.78 12.35 11.70
C ALA A 410 -11.62 13.41 10.61
N CYS A 411 -10.87 13.12 9.56
CA CYS A 411 -10.70 14.01 8.41
C CYS A 411 -12.02 14.32 7.69
N MET A 412 -13.01 13.42 7.77
CA MET A 412 -14.28 13.51 7.04
C MET A 412 -15.47 13.82 7.95
N GLN A 413 -15.41 13.42 9.21
CA GLN A 413 -16.52 13.41 10.16
C GLN A 413 -16.15 14.18 11.45
N ARG A 414 -15.64 15.40 11.28
CA ARG A 414 -15.09 16.21 12.39
C ARG A 414 -16.08 16.38 13.55
N VAL A 415 -17.32 16.81 13.26
CA VAL A 415 -18.34 17.05 14.30
C VAL A 415 -18.64 15.78 15.07
N GLY A 416 -18.89 14.66 14.38
CA GLY A 416 -19.13 13.38 15.01
C GLY A 416 -17.93 12.88 15.84
N MET A 417 -16.71 13.24 15.46
CA MET A 417 -15.50 12.88 16.23
C MET A 417 -15.40 13.69 17.53
N VAL A 418 -15.81 14.95 17.54
CA VAL A 418 -15.89 15.77 18.78
C VAL A 418 -16.96 15.22 19.72
N ASP A 419 -18.13 14.88 19.21
CA ASP A 419 -19.20 14.26 20.02
C ASP A 419 -18.76 12.89 20.58
N LEU A 420 -18.06 12.09 19.78
CA LEU A 420 -17.47 10.84 20.23
C LEU A 420 -16.43 11.07 21.35
N PHE A 421 -15.58 12.08 21.21
CA PHE A 421 -14.57 12.42 22.24
C PHE A 421 -15.19 12.68 23.61
N GLU A 422 -16.36 13.33 23.63
CA GLU A 422 -17.11 13.61 24.84
C GLU A 422 -17.77 12.36 25.47
N SER A 423 -18.18 11.40 24.63
CA SER A 423 -19.03 10.26 25.04
C SER A 423 -18.28 8.96 25.30
N VAL A 424 -17.08 8.76 24.74
CA VAL A 424 -16.34 7.50 24.91
C VAL A 424 -15.80 7.28 26.31
N THR A 425 -15.52 6.03 26.61
CA THR A 425 -14.83 5.62 27.85
C THR A 425 -13.40 6.15 27.90
N ASP A 426 -12.83 6.27 29.10
CA ASP A 426 -11.45 6.71 29.30
C ASP A 426 -10.43 5.83 28.57
N ALA A 427 -10.70 4.54 28.46
CA ALA A 427 -9.86 3.59 27.73
C ALA A 427 -9.84 3.84 26.20
N ALA A 428 -10.92 4.37 25.62
CA ALA A 428 -11.02 4.69 24.20
C ALA A 428 -10.56 6.12 23.88
N ARG A 429 -10.61 7.02 24.83
CA ARG A 429 -10.34 8.45 24.65
C ARG A 429 -8.97 8.77 24.01
N PRO A 430 -7.86 8.04 24.34
CA PRO A 430 -6.58 8.28 23.69
C PRO A 430 -6.62 8.19 22.16
N ALA A 431 -7.37 7.19 21.61
CA ALA A 431 -7.48 7.03 20.16
C ALA A 431 -8.28 8.17 19.51
N VAL A 432 -9.35 8.61 20.16
CA VAL A 432 -10.19 9.70 19.66
C VAL A 432 -9.43 11.04 19.75
N ALA A 433 -8.71 11.28 20.84
CA ALA A 433 -7.84 12.45 20.99
C ALA A 433 -6.74 12.46 19.92
N PHE A 434 -6.10 11.33 19.66
CA PHE A 434 -5.11 11.19 18.59
C PHE A 434 -5.73 11.45 17.21
N ALA A 435 -6.93 10.94 16.95
CA ALA A 435 -7.65 11.16 15.70
C ALA A 435 -8.01 12.66 15.51
N LEU A 436 -8.50 13.32 16.54
CA LEU A 436 -8.79 14.77 16.52
C LEU A 436 -7.54 15.60 16.26
N ARG A 437 -6.41 15.24 16.87
CA ARG A 437 -5.14 15.93 16.66
C ARG A 437 -4.63 15.77 15.23
N THR A 438 -4.70 14.56 14.66
CA THR A 438 -4.05 14.21 13.37
C THR A 438 -4.95 14.41 12.17
N GLY A 439 -6.24 14.17 12.32
CA GLY A 439 -7.22 14.23 11.23
C GLY A 439 -7.88 15.61 11.04
N THR A 440 -7.94 16.41 12.10
CA THR A 440 -8.55 17.74 12.05
C THR A 440 -7.77 18.69 12.96
N ALA A 441 -7.68 19.96 12.60
CA ALA A 441 -7.22 20.97 13.55
C ALA A 441 -8.41 21.32 14.47
N ALA A 442 -8.69 20.48 15.48
CA ALA A 442 -9.77 20.73 16.43
C ALA A 442 -9.53 22.06 17.18
N THR A 443 -10.58 22.87 17.30
CA THR A 443 -10.48 24.18 17.94
C THR A 443 -10.90 24.11 19.41
N VAL A 444 -10.45 25.09 20.20
CA VAL A 444 -10.85 25.25 21.61
C VAL A 444 -12.36 25.43 21.72
N ASP A 445 -13.00 26.16 20.81
CA ASP A 445 -14.43 26.39 20.82
C ASP A 445 -15.24 25.10 20.65
N GLU A 446 -14.77 24.17 19.83
CA GLU A 446 -15.39 22.85 19.65
C GLU A 446 -15.23 21.98 20.89
N LEU A 447 -14.07 22.02 21.57
CA LEU A 447 -13.79 21.22 22.75
C LEU A 447 -14.25 21.88 24.07
N LYS A 448 -14.82 23.06 24.01
CA LYS A 448 -15.18 23.86 25.18
C LYS A 448 -16.15 23.15 26.14
N ARG A 449 -17.09 22.35 25.62
CA ARG A 449 -18.02 21.59 26.45
C ARG A 449 -17.29 20.54 27.28
N ALA A 450 -16.30 19.86 26.68
CA ALA A 450 -15.52 18.82 27.31
C ALA A 450 -14.58 19.35 28.42
N MET A 451 -14.23 20.65 28.41
CA MET A 451 -13.37 21.26 29.44
C MET A 451 -13.99 21.26 30.85
N LYS A 452 -15.28 21.00 30.97
CA LYS A 452 -15.95 20.89 32.27
C LYS A 452 -15.59 19.63 33.06
N SER A 453 -15.07 18.60 32.38
CA SER A 453 -14.61 17.37 32.99
C SER A 453 -13.11 17.42 33.26
N GLU A 454 -12.70 17.11 34.51
CA GLU A 454 -11.30 17.10 34.89
C GLU A 454 -10.51 16.03 34.12
N ASP A 455 -11.09 14.85 33.92
CA ASP A 455 -10.50 13.73 33.19
C ASP A 455 -10.28 14.07 31.68
N MET A 456 -11.05 14.98 31.14
CA MET A 456 -10.92 15.39 29.74
C MET A 456 -9.89 16.49 29.52
N ARG A 457 -9.58 17.30 30.54
CA ARG A 457 -8.69 18.45 30.43
C ARG A 457 -7.29 18.08 29.94
N GLN A 458 -6.74 16.96 30.41
CA GLN A 458 -5.46 16.43 29.94
C GLN A 458 -5.46 16.10 28.44
N TRP A 459 -6.56 15.54 27.94
CA TRP A 459 -6.69 15.20 26.53
C TRP A 459 -6.91 16.42 25.65
N ILE A 460 -7.61 17.45 26.16
CA ILE A 460 -7.74 18.74 25.49
C ILE A 460 -6.38 19.42 25.38
N ALA A 461 -5.60 19.42 26.49
CA ALA A 461 -4.23 19.92 26.47
C ALA A 461 -3.37 19.19 25.43
N TYR A 462 -3.53 17.85 25.32
CA TYR A 462 -2.85 17.06 24.31
C TYR A 462 -3.28 17.47 22.90
N VAL A 463 -4.58 17.48 22.58
CA VAL A 463 -5.10 17.80 21.24
C VAL A 463 -4.65 19.19 20.79
N ILE A 464 -4.83 20.21 21.64
CA ILE A 464 -4.50 21.61 21.32
C ILE A 464 -3.00 21.86 21.37
N GLY A 465 -2.30 21.34 22.40
CA GLY A 465 -0.87 21.58 22.59
C GLY A 465 0.03 20.86 21.59
N THR A 466 -0.42 19.73 21.03
CA THR A 466 0.29 19.02 19.96
C THR A 466 -0.19 19.41 18.58
N GLY A 467 -1.25 20.24 18.46
CA GLY A 467 -1.68 20.89 17.24
C GLY A 467 -0.69 21.95 16.76
N GLU A 468 -0.91 22.48 15.57
CA GLU A 468 -0.01 23.45 14.95
C GLU A 468 -0.42 24.92 15.20
N SER A 469 -1.53 25.15 15.92
CA SER A 469 -2.12 26.48 16.09
C SER A 469 -1.79 27.10 17.44
N VAL A 470 -0.86 28.06 17.46
CA VAL A 470 -0.55 28.91 18.63
C VAL A 470 -1.77 29.74 19.04
N GLU A 471 -2.59 30.16 18.09
CA GLU A 471 -3.81 30.94 18.35
C GLU A 471 -4.79 30.14 19.22
N GLU A 472 -4.99 28.87 18.95
CA GLU A 472 -5.85 27.99 19.75
C GLU A 472 -5.29 27.80 21.18
N ILE A 473 -3.96 27.72 21.33
CA ILE A 473 -3.32 27.66 22.66
C ILE A 473 -3.61 28.96 23.45
N GLU A 474 -3.47 30.11 22.83
CA GLU A 474 -3.72 31.41 23.52
C GLU A 474 -5.18 31.57 23.95
N LYS A 475 -6.17 31.01 23.23
CA LYS A 475 -7.56 31.01 23.68
C LYS A 475 -7.77 30.28 25.01
N LEU A 476 -6.96 29.26 25.30
CA LEU A 476 -7.03 28.52 26.57
C LEU A 476 -6.63 29.40 27.78
N LYS A 477 -5.81 30.41 27.58
CA LYS A 477 -5.27 31.24 28.65
C LYS A 477 -6.34 31.88 29.56
N THR A 478 -7.45 32.29 28.93
CA THR A 478 -8.57 32.91 29.66
C THR A 478 -9.63 31.90 30.06
N LEU A 479 -9.69 30.74 29.42
CA LEU A 479 -10.72 29.71 29.64
C LEU A 479 -10.29 28.74 30.76
N ASP A 480 -9.07 28.26 30.68
CA ASP A 480 -8.51 27.28 31.63
C ASP A 480 -6.98 27.43 31.71
N PRO A 481 -6.45 28.19 32.69
CA PRO A 481 -5.00 28.43 32.83
C PRO A 481 -4.16 27.16 33.01
N GLN A 482 -4.72 26.09 33.57
CA GLN A 482 -3.98 24.80 33.76
C GLN A 482 -3.85 24.07 32.44
N VAL A 483 -4.94 23.98 31.66
CA VAL A 483 -4.93 23.39 30.31
C VAL A 483 -4.03 24.23 29.40
N TYR A 484 -4.09 25.56 29.48
CA TYR A 484 -3.18 26.46 28.77
C TYR A 484 -1.71 26.15 29.05
N PHE A 485 -1.36 26.00 30.33
CA PHE A 485 0.03 25.73 30.75
C PHE A 485 0.50 24.36 30.17
N ALA A 486 -0.32 23.32 30.32
CA ALA A 486 -0.01 21.99 29.79
C ALA A 486 0.11 21.98 28.25
N ALA A 487 -0.81 22.64 27.56
CA ALA A 487 -0.77 22.74 26.09
C ALA A 487 0.46 23.51 25.61
N THR A 488 0.82 24.62 26.33
CA THR A 488 2.02 25.42 26.03
C THR A 488 3.30 24.60 26.19
N LEU A 489 3.40 23.79 27.25
CA LEU A 489 4.55 22.90 27.45
C LEU A 489 4.67 21.87 26.33
N LEU A 490 3.59 21.19 25.98
CA LEU A 490 3.57 20.22 24.90
C LEU A 490 4.00 20.86 23.57
N TRP A 491 3.46 22.03 23.26
CA TRP A 491 3.82 22.76 22.05
C TRP A 491 5.30 23.16 22.02
N LYS A 492 5.82 23.71 23.14
CA LYS A 492 7.25 24.08 23.25
C LYS A 492 8.15 22.86 23.10
N MET A 493 7.81 21.75 23.73
CA MET A 493 8.59 20.51 23.63
C MET A 493 8.66 20.01 22.18
N LEU A 494 7.54 20.03 21.46
CA LEU A 494 7.48 19.57 20.06
C LEU A 494 8.24 20.50 19.11
N THR A 495 8.20 21.81 19.34
CA THR A 495 8.79 22.80 18.42
C THR A 495 10.25 23.12 18.71
N SER A 496 10.72 22.93 19.95
CA SER A 496 12.08 23.29 20.34
C SER A 496 13.14 22.22 20.15
N GLY A 497 12.76 21.03 19.67
CA GLY A 497 13.70 19.92 19.48
C GLY A 497 14.29 19.34 20.77
N ILE A 498 13.76 19.70 21.94
CA ILE A 498 14.26 19.25 23.27
C ILE A 498 14.21 17.71 23.43
N TYR A 499 13.60 16.99 22.47
CA TYR A 499 13.62 15.53 22.48
C TYR A 499 14.97 14.90 22.13
N ASP A 500 15.91 15.64 21.62
CA ASP A 500 17.24 15.12 21.33
C ASP A 500 18.15 15.20 22.57
N LEU A 501 17.70 14.52 23.64
CA LEU A 501 18.46 14.37 24.87
C LEU A 501 19.84 13.71 24.70
N LYS A 502 20.14 13.19 23.51
CA LYS A 502 21.45 12.63 23.17
C LYS A 502 22.55 13.69 23.04
N GLU A 503 22.18 14.95 22.81
CA GLU A 503 23.14 16.05 22.78
C GLU A 503 23.54 16.57 24.19
N TYR A 504 22.85 16.15 25.25
CA TYR A 504 23.06 16.62 26.61
C TYR A 504 23.59 15.54 27.57
N GLY A 505 23.97 14.36 27.05
CA GLY A 505 24.51 13.24 27.84
C GLY A 505 26.00 12.97 27.64
#